data_c2ee83f9e31a1bf440c0f0771b982e5d
#
_entry.id   c2ee83f9e31a1bf440c0f0771b982e5d
#
_cell.length_a   1.000
_cell.length_b   1.000
_cell.length_c   1.000
_cell.angle_alpha   90.00
_cell.angle_beta   90.00
_cell.angle_gamma   90.00
#
_symmetry.space_group_name_H-M   'P 1'
#
loop_
_entity.id
_entity.type
_entity.pdbx_description
1 polymer ?
#
loop_
_entity_poly.entity_id
_entity_poly.type
_entity_poly.pdbx_seq_one_letter_code
_entity_poly.pdbx_strand_id
1 'polypeptide(L)'
;MQEQSLLEVKTVCNASTDKTLVYEGNCNVFIEHYCRVGLRMKIAVVGIGVAGAYLMNRLSDAHDIYVTGFERMPETDHDAVCAWATSKNVMSGLAKNCGLNFEDYIMHDGKHMTVDIGDGSDNSIDIRLKGMVNYDKLRLIKDMIRGTKVEFGRAPRKENLEPDFDMIVDSTGFHRNYLPKLRNEMWIPCIQYKVKYKVDKTPYDDFYLKAFPSMSGYFWYFPLGNGYAHIGAGDFERKHNNEFVEQFLKKYECEIIKKVGRPVRISPPLYCEPFTDGRKSVGVGESIGTVYSLLGEGIVPATWCAELLIKNLFDLKIYRERVMKKFEIYVLVYKFIQLKITRKFSFVKHWSDLLRIYKHMKNEEDRYGMEIRIADMMKISKI
;
A
#
# COMPACT_ATOMS: atom_id res chain seq x y z
N MET A 1 18.29 37.09 11.87
CA MET A 1 19.23 36.05 12.29
C MET A 1 18.73 35.49 13.61
N GLN A 2 18.02 34.39 13.58
CA GLN A 2 17.72 33.55 14.75
C GLN A 2 17.83 32.11 14.25
N GLU A 3 18.84 31.43 14.77
CA GLU A 3 19.15 30.03 14.52
C GLU A 3 18.00 29.16 15.02
N GLN A 4 17.43 28.39 14.12
CA GLN A 4 16.55 27.28 14.48
C GLN A 4 17.45 26.08 14.83
N SER A 5 17.55 25.79 16.12
CA SER A 5 18.20 24.60 16.65
C SER A 5 17.43 23.36 16.22
N LEU A 6 18.07 22.51 15.42
CA LEU A 6 17.68 21.12 15.19
C LEU A 6 17.82 20.35 16.51
N LEU A 7 16.73 19.94 17.12
CA LEU A 7 16.71 19.00 18.23
C LEU A 7 16.92 17.59 17.71
N GLU A 8 18.11 17.06 17.91
CA GLU A 8 18.42 15.63 17.76
C GLU A 8 17.69 14.81 18.83
N VAL A 9 16.95 13.82 18.41
CA VAL A 9 16.32 12.84 19.31
C VAL A 9 17.39 11.87 19.78
N LYS A 10 17.81 11.98 21.03
CA LYS A 10 18.63 10.96 21.70
C LYS A 10 17.69 9.92 22.30
N THR A 11 17.80 8.69 21.83
CA THR A 11 17.17 7.53 22.47
C THR A 11 17.87 7.29 23.80
N VAL A 12 17.24 7.62 24.91
CA VAL A 12 17.71 7.24 26.24
C VAL A 12 17.13 5.87 26.55
N CYS A 13 17.93 4.82 26.35
CA CYS A 13 17.62 3.49 26.87
C CYS A 13 17.86 3.47 28.37
N ASN A 14 16.81 3.57 29.18
CA ASN A 14 16.88 3.10 30.54
C ASN A 14 16.60 1.60 30.56
N ALA A 15 17.44 0.87 31.29
CA ALA A 15 17.40 -0.59 31.43
C ALA A 15 16.24 -1.03 32.35
N SER A 16 15.02 -0.84 31.89
CA SER A 16 13.82 -1.51 32.39
C SER A 16 12.93 -1.78 31.19
N THR A 17 12.27 -2.92 31.20
CA THR A 17 11.54 -3.60 30.10
C THR A 17 10.34 -2.83 29.51
N ASP A 18 10.27 -1.51 29.63
CA ASP A 18 9.17 -0.68 29.16
C ASP A 18 9.49 0.03 27.85
N LYS A 19 8.86 -0.43 26.77
CA LYS A 19 8.88 0.24 25.46
C LYS A 19 7.93 1.45 25.49
N THR A 20 8.47 2.63 25.81
CA THR A 20 7.71 3.88 25.68
C THR A 20 7.83 4.41 24.25
N LEU A 21 6.70 4.69 23.58
CA LEU A 21 6.69 5.40 22.31
C LEU A 21 7.12 6.85 22.54
N VAL A 22 8.23 7.27 21.94
CA VAL A 22 8.68 8.66 22.01
C VAL A 22 8.06 9.43 20.84
N TYR A 23 7.23 10.42 21.17
CA TYR A 23 6.56 11.29 20.20
C TYR A 23 7.39 12.55 19.92
N GLU A 24 7.65 12.84 18.65
CA GLU A 24 8.36 14.06 18.22
C GLU A 24 7.33 15.18 17.94
N GLY A 25 7.30 16.22 18.74
CA GLY A 25 6.51 17.43 18.50
C GLY A 25 6.06 18.16 19.78
N ASN A 26 5.64 19.42 19.62
CA ASN A 26 5.12 20.26 20.74
C ASN A 26 3.73 19.80 21.24
N CYS A 27 3.58 18.52 21.54
CA CYS A 27 2.32 17.91 22.02
C CYS A 27 2.21 17.80 23.52
N ASN A 28 3.07 18.49 24.28
CA ASN A 28 3.12 18.37 25.74
C ASN A 28 1.76 18.61 26.43
N VAL A 29 0.91 19.47 25.88
CA VAL A 29 -0.35 19.82 26.54
C VAL A 29 -1.36 18.66 26.45
N PHE A 30 -1.46 17.93 25.32
CA PHE A 30 -2.39 16.81 25.17
C PHE A 30 -1.90 15.56 25.91
N ILE A 31 -0.62 15.23 25.78
CA ILE A 31 0.02 14.11 26.48
C ILE A 31 -0.03 14.34 28.00
N GLU A 32 0.28 15.55 28.47
CA GLU A 32 0.17 15.90 29.88
C GLU A 32 -1.26 15.77 30.42
N HIS A 33 -2.28 16.04 29.62
CA HIS A 33 -3.67 15.88 30.05
C HIS A 33 -4.01 14.38 30.30
N TYR A 34 -3.68 13.49 29.36
CA TYR A 34 -3.93 12.05 29.51
C TYR A 34 -3.03 11.42 30.60
N CYS A 35 -1.74 11.77 30.64
CA CYS A 35 -0.81 11.25 31.65
C CYS A 35 -1.13 11.74 33.08
N ARG A 36 -1.59 13.01 33.25
CA ARG A 36 -1.97 13.55 34.58
C ARG A 36 -3.22 12.91 35.14
N VAL A 37 -4.14 12.41 34.31
CA VAL A 37 -5.44 11.88 34.73
C VAL A 37 -5.49 10.36 34.73
N GLY A 38 -4.41 9.68 34.29
CA GLY A 38 -4.36 8.21 34.19
C GLY A 38 -5.33 7.64 33.15
N LEU A 39 -5.82 8.47 32.22
CA LEU A 39 -6.73 8.07 31.14
C LEU A 39 -5.93 7.61 29.94
N ARG A 40 -6.35 6.51 29.31
CA ARG A 40 -5.80 6.01 28.05
C ARG A 40 -6.60 6.56 26.88
N MET A 41 -5.90 7.03 25.82
CA MET A 41 -6.52 7.43 24.56
C MET A 41 -7.16 6.22 23.90
N LYS A 42 -8.44 6.30 23.55
CA LYS A 42 -9.18 5.22 22.89
C LYS A 42 -9.19 5.43 21.39
N ILE A 43 -8.64 4.47 20.64
CA ILE A 43 -8.52 4.53 19.18
C ILE A 43 -9.28 3.38 18.54
N ALA A 44 -10.18 3.70 17.61
CA ALA A 44 -10.81 2.72 16.72
C ALA A 44 -10.02 2.67 15.40
N VAL A 45 -9.52 1.49 15.02
CA VAL A 45 -8.92 1.25 13.70
C VAL A 45 -9.90 0.46 12.86
N VAL A 46 -10.43 1.07 11.79
CA VAL A 46 -11.46 0.42 10.96
C VAL A 46 -10.88 0.01 9.61
N GLY A 47 -10.99 -1.30 9.32
CA GLY A 47 -10.37 -1.98 8.17
C GLY A 47 -9.02 -2.58 8.53
N ILE A 48 -8.96 -3.90 8.62
CA ILE A 48 -7.76 -4.66 9.00
C ILE A 48 -7.02 -5.18 7.76
N GLY A 49 -6.70 -4.25 6.85
CA GLY A 49 -5.70 -4.46 5.80
C GLY A 49 -4.28 -4.28 6.36
N VAL A 50 -3.27 -4.17 5.47
CA VAL A 50 -1.87 -4.06 5.90
C VAL A 50 -1.61 -2.84 6.81
N ALA A 51 -2.19 -1.68 6.49
CA ALA A 51 -2.03 -0.48 7.32
C ALA A 51 -2.74 -0.62 8.68
N GLY A 52 -3.99 -1.13 8.67
CA GLY A 52 -4.76 -1.34 9.90
C GLY A 52 -4.11 -2.36 10.82
N ALA A 53 -3.65 -3.49 10.28
CA ALA A 53 -2.95 -4.51 11.06
C ALA A 53 -1.64 -3.98 11.66
N TYR A 54 -0.88 -3.21 10.88
CA TYR A 54 0.34 -2.56 11.36
C TYR A 54 0.04 -1.60 12.53
N LEU A 55 -1.01 -0.77 12.40
CA LEU A 55 -1.45 0.13 13.47
C LEU A 55 -1.89 -0.64 14.72
N MET A 56 -2.69 -1.71 14.55
CA MET A 56 -3.12 -2.55 15.65
C MET A 56 -1.94 -3.08 16.45
N ASN A 57 -0.94 -3.68 15.76
CA ASN A 57 0.26 -4.19 16.41
C ASN A 57 1.01 -3.10 17.17
N ARG A 58 1.32 -1.99 16.47
CA ARG A 58 2.20 -0.94 16.98
C ARG A 58 1.57 -0.12 18.11
N LEU A 59 0.24 0.03 18.13
CA LEU A 59 -0.47 0.81 19.14
C LEU A 59 -0.89 -0.03 20.36
N SER A 60 -1.04 -1.34 20.20
CA SER A 60 -1.44 -2.22 21.31
C SER A 60 -0.38 -2.33 22.42
N ASP A 61 0.90 -2.09 22.07
CA ASP A 61 2.01 -2.11 23.02
C ASP A 61 2.20 -0.80 23.80
N ALA A 62 1.44 0.26 23.46
CA ALA A 62 1.57 1.56 24.08
C ALA A 62 0.71 1.65 25.38
N HIS A 63 1.34 1.98 26.50
CA HIS A 63 0.67 2.00 27.83
C HIS A 63 -0.46 3.01 27.96
N ASP A 64 -0.37 4.11 27.20
CA ASP A 64 -1.30 5.25 27.20
C ASP A 64 -2.39 5.16 26.13
N ILE A 65 -2.41 4.07 25.35
CA ILE A 65 -3.38 3.85 24.27
C ILE A 65 -4.20 2.58 24.52
N TYR A 66 -5.49 2.68 24.23
CA TYR A 66 -6.40 1.55 24.12
C TYR A 66 -6.91 1.47 22.68
N VAL A 67 -6.42 0.50 21.92
CA VAL A 67 -6.80 0.33 20.50
C VAL A 67 -7.78 -0.82 20.32
N THR A 68 -8.82 -0.60 19.50
CA THR A 68 -9.75 -1.66 19.05
C THR A 68 -9.84 -1.63 17.54
N GLY A 69 -9.63 -2.78 16.93
CA GLY A 69 -9.78 -2.98 15.48
C GLY A 69 -11.21 -3.41 15.11
N PHE A 70 -11.68 -3.00 13.95
CA PHE A 70 -12.96 -3.42 13.36
C PHE A 70 -12.73 -3.86 11.93
N GLU A 71 -13.16 -5.09 11.60
CA GLU A 71 -13.11 -5.63 10.25
C GLU A 71 -14.51 -6.13 9.84
N ARG A 72 -14.97 -5.68 8.67
CA ARG A 72 -16.31 -6.03 8.16
C ARG A 72 -16.47 -7.50 7.83
N MET A 73 -15.39 -8.16 7.39
CA MET A 73 -15.43 -9.58 7.06
C MET A 73 -15.38 -10.43 8.32
N PRO A 74 -16.11 -11.55 8.37
CA PRO A 74 -15.88 -12.56 9.39
C PRO A 74 -14.42 -13.01 9.39
N GLU A 75 -13.90 -13.44 10.53
CA GLU A 75 -12.50 -13.87 10.65
C GLU A 75 -12.15 -15.01 9.69
N THR A 76 -13.08 -15.94 9.45
CA THR A 76 -12.95 -17.05 8.50
C THR A 76 -12.79 -16.58 7.06
N ASP A 77 -13.46 -15.47 6.70
CA ASP A 77 -13.51 -14.94 5.34
C ASP A 77 -12.55 -13.76 5.13
N HIS A 78 -11.88 -13.34 6.21
CA HIS A 78 -10.91 -12.25 6.15
C HIS A 78 -9.81 -12.52 5.13
N ASP A 79 -9.61 -11.60 4.20
CA ASP A 79 -8.72 -11.77 3.06
C ASP A 79 -7.90 -10.52 2.78
N ALA A 80 -6.70 -10.74 2.32
CA ALA A 80 -5.76 -9.70 1.90
C ALA A 80 -5.80 -9.53 0.37
N VAL A 81 -6.87 -8.91 -0.14
CA VAL A 81 -7.11 -8.77 -1.59
C VAL A 81 -6.03 -7.90 -2.24
N CYS A 82 -5.05 -8.50 -2.88
CA CYS A 82 -4.10 -7.92 -3.84
C CYS A 82 -3.18 -9.02 -4.39
N ALA A 83 -2.29 -8.68 -5.34
CA ALA A 83 -1.35 -9.64 -5.95
C ALA A 83 -0.23 -10.12 -5.01
N TRP A 84 -0.10 -9.55 -3.81
CA TRP A 84 0.86 -9.89 -2.75
C TRP A 84 2.33 -9.61 -3.07
N ALA A 85 2.63 -8.93 -4.17
CA ALA A 85 4.01 -8.55 -4.47
C ALA A 85 4.44 -7.30 -3.69
N THR A 86 5.68 -7.31 -3.20
CA THR A 86 6.28 -6.19 -2.48
C THR A 86 7.81 -6.27 -2.45
N SER A 87 8.47 -5.23 -1.95
CA SER A 87 9.91 -5.26 -1.69
C SER A 87 10.22 -5.86 -0.32
N LYS A 88 10.98 -6.95 -0.30
CA LYS A 88 11.47 -7.53 0.95
C LYS A 88 12.42 -6.59 1.70
N ASN A 89 13.21 -5.79 0.97
CA ASN A 89 14.18 -4.88 1.57
C ASN A 89 13.52 -3.87 2.53
N VAL A 90 12.34 -3.37 2.17
CA VAL A 90 11.58 -2.44 3.01
C VAL A 90 10.68 -3.17 4.00
N MET A 91 9.98 -4.21 3.53
CA MET A 91 9.02 -4.93 4.38
C MET A 91 9.69 -5.67 5.53
N SER A 92 10.95 -6.11 5.39
CA SER A 92 11.72 -6.72 6.49
C SER A 92 11.87 -5.76 7.68
N GLY A 93 12.19 -4.49 7.42
CA GLY A 93 12.25 -3.47 8.48
C GLY A 93 10.91 -3.19 9.13
N LEU A 94 9.84 -3.09 8.32
CA LEU A 94 8.49 -2.83 8.81
C LEU A 94 7.92 -4.01 9.61
N ALA A 95 8.14 -5.25 9.16
CA ALA A 95 7.75 -6.45 9.91
C ALA A 95 8.52 -6.58 11.23
N LYS A 96 9.83 -6.26 11.21
CA LYS A 96 10.66 -6.24 12.43
C LYS A 96 10.12 -5.26 13.48
N ASN A 97 9.59 -4.12 13.07
CA ASN A 97 8.92 -3.18 13.98
C ASN A 97 7.70 -3.81 14.69
N CYS A 98 7.10 -4.84 14.09
CA CYS A 98 6.01 -5.62 14.66
C CYS A 98 6.50 -6.90 15.39
N GLY A 99 7.80 -7.07 15.60
CA GLY A 99 8.37 -8.27 16.21
C GLY A 99 8.36 -9.51 15.31
N LEU A 100 8.18 -9.33 13.99
CA LEU A 100 8.05 -10.43 13.02
C LEU A 100 9.27 -10.50 12.08
N ASN A 101 9.61 -11.72 11.66
CA ASN A 101 10.62 -11.94 10.63
C ASN A 101 9.94 -12.08 9.26
N PHE A 102 10.17 -11.13 8.35
CA PHE A 102 9.49 -11.10 7.04
C PHE A 102 9.84 -12.29 6.15
N GLU A 103 11.04 -12.84 6.28
CA GLU A 103 11.49 -14.00 5.48
C GLU A 103 10.57 -15.24 5.67
N ASP A 104 9.91 -15.38 6.83
CA ASP A 104 9.00 -16.50 7.12
C ASP A 104 7.71 -16.47 6.30
N TYR A 105 7.43 -15.36 5.63
CA TYR A 105 6.23 -15.14 4.81
C TYR A 105 6.50 -15.20 3.31
N ILE A 106 7.76 -15.24 2.86
CA ILE A 106 8.10 -15.24 1.44
C ILE A 106 7.66 -16.56 0.80
N MET A 107 6.86 -16.46 -0.25
CA MET A 107 6.37 -17.57 -1.06
C MET A 107 7.17 -17.72 -2.36
N HIS A 108 7.60 -16.62 -2.95
CA HIS A 108 8.41 -16.58 -4.16
C HIS A 108 9.38 -15.39 -4.12
N ASP A 109 10.67 -15.64 -4.30
CA ASP A 109 11.72 -14.60 -4.42
C ASP A 109 12.09 -14.41 -5.89
N GLY A 110 11.60 -13.32 -6.48
CA GLY A 110 11.75 -13.02 -7.89
C GLY A 110 13.18 -12.69 -8.30
N LYS A 111 13.55 -13.12 -9.49
CA LYS A 111 14.85 -12.83 -10.12
C LYS A 111 14.71 -11.85 -11.26
N HIS A 112 13.64 -11.98 -12.02
CA HIS A 112 13.32 -11.08 -13.13
C HIS A 112 11.82 -10.87 -13.29
N MET A 113 11.46 -9.80 -13.98
CA MET A 113 10.09 -9.53 -14.38
C MET A 113 10.06 -9.18 -15.86
N THR A 114 9.32 -9.96 -16.62
CA THR A 114 9.07 -9.66 -18.02
C THR A 114 7.89 -8.70 -18.14
N VAL A 115 8.10 -7.57 -18.82
CA VAL A 115 7.04 -6.60 -19.15
C VAL A 115 6.83 -6.64 -20.66
N ASP A 116 5.74 -7.25 -21.11
CA ASP A 116 5.31 -7.26 -22.50
C ASP A 116 4.59 -5.93 -22.80
N ILE A 117 5.16 -5.16 -23.74
CA ILE A 117 4.68 -3.84 -24.16
C ILE A 117 4.08 -3.81 -25.56
N GLY A 118 3.92 -4.97 -26.21
CA GLY A 118 3.43 -5.06 -27.59
C GLY A 118 2.83 -6.43 -27.93
N ASP A 119 2.60 -6.65 -29.22
CA ASP A 119 1.93 -7.85 -29.74
C ASP A 119 2.89 -9.01 -30.10
N GLY A 120 4.11 -9.01 -29.57
CA GLY A 120 5.08 -10.06 -29.82
C GLY A 120 6.31 -10.02 -28.93
N SER A 121 7.09 -11.12 -28.94
CA SER A 121 8.29 -11.31 -28.11
C SER A 121 9.37 -10.23 -28.29
N ASP A 122 9.38 -9.54 -29.44
CA ASP A 122 10.38 -8.51 -29.75
C ASP A 122 10.12 -7.17 -29.00
N ASN A 123 8.97 -7.03 -28.37
CA ASN A 123 8.54 -5.83 -27.63
C ASN A 123 8.46 -6.04 -26.11
N SER A 124 9.29 -6.89 -25.57
CA SER A 124 9.35 -7.09 -24.10
C SER A 124 10.53 -6.33 -23.47
N ILE A 125 10.40 -6.10 -22.18
CA ILE A 125 11.45 -5.56 -21.31
C ILE A 125 11.68 -6.61 -20.24
N ASP A 126 12.94 -7.02 -20.06
CA ASP A 126 13.33 -7.86 -18.93
C ASP A 126 13.95 -6.99 -17.84
N ILE A 127 13.30 -6.95 -16.68
CA ILE A 127 13.69 -6.16 -15.51
C ILE A 127 14.31 -7.11 -14.48
N ARG A 128 15.56 -6.88 -14.11
CA ARG A 128 16.21 -7.60 -13.03
C ARG A 128 15.59 -7.20 -11.70
N LEU A 129 15.16 -8.18 -10.90
CA LEU A 129 14.62 -7.96 -9.58
C LEU A 129 15.73 -7.96 -8.52
N LYS A 130 15.55 -7.11 -7.50
CA LYS A 130 16.49 -6.86 -6.39
C LYS A 130 15.74 -6.91 -5.07
N GLY A 131 14.99 -7.98 -4.83
CA GLY A 131 14.21 -8.17 -3.62
C GLY A 131 12.71 -7.93 -3.78
N MET A 132 12.19 -7.93 -5.00
CA MET A 132 10.74 -8.07 -5.21
C MET A 132 10.34 -9.51 -4.95
N VAL A 133 9.37 -9.69 -4.06
CA VAL A 133 8.89 -11.01 -3.64
C VAL A 133 7.37 -11.07 -3.64
N ASN A 134 6.82 -12.27 -3.83
CA ASN A 134 5.48 -12.59 -3.35
C ASN A 134 5.56 -13.20 -1.97
N TYR A 135 4.64 -12.80 -1.09
CA TYR A 135 4.62 -13.26 0.29
C TYR A 135 3.20 -13.57 0.75
N ASP A 136 3.05 -14.38 1.78
CA ASP A 136 1.75 -14.65 2.39
C ASP A 136 1.27 -13.42 3.20
N LYS A 137 0.67 -12.48 2.48
CA LYS A 137 0.18 -11.22 3.04
C LYS A 137 -0.90 -11.45 4.09
N LEU A 138 -1.77 -12.44 3.89
CA LEU A 138 -2.85 -12.72 4.82
C LEU A 138 -2.29 -13.25 6.14
N ARG A 139 -1.33 -14.16 6.09
CA ARG A 139 -0.65 -14.70 7.28
C ARG A 139 0.09 -13.59 8.02
N LEU A 140 0.83 -12.72 7.31
CA LEU A 140 1.52 -11.58 7.93
C LEU A 140 0.53 -10.66 8.66
N ILE A 141 -0.62 -10.32 8.04
CA ILE A 141 -1.67 -9.51 8.66
C ILE A 141 -2.21 -10.18 9.92
N LYS A 142 -2.51 -11.49 9.86
CA LYS A 142 -3.01 -12.25 11.01
C LYS A 142 -1.99 -12.30 12.16
N ASP A 143 -0.72 -12.45 11.84
CA ASP A 143 0.34 -12.47 12.84
C ASP A 143 0.58 -11.07 13.46
N MET A 144 0.46 -9.99 12.68
CA MET A 144 0.49 -8.62 13.21
C MET A 144 -0.61 -8.34 14.24
N ILE A 145 -1.82 -8.86 14.04
CA ILE A 145 -2.95 -8.61 14.95
C ILE A 145 -3.07 -9.65 16.07
N ARG A 146 -2.19 -10.64 16.10
CA ARG A 146 -2.22 -11.69 17.16
C ARG A 146 -2.09 -11.08 18.54
N GLY A 147 -3.04 -11.38 19.42
CA GLY A 147 -3.10 -10.83 20.78
C GLY A 147 -3.65 -9.41 20.88
N THR A 148 -4.03 -8.78 19.76
CA THR A 148 -4.72 -7.47 19.76
C THR A 148 -6.24 -7.65 19.76
N LYS A 149 -6.98 -6.61 20.16
CA LYS A 149 -8.44 -6.66 20.18
C LYS A 149 -9.01 -6.27 18.81
N VAL A 150 -9.45 -7.25 18.01
CA VAL A 150 -10.14 -7.04 16.73
C VAL A 150 -11.54 -7.64 16.76
N GLU A 151 -12.55 -6.85 16.37
CA GLU A 151 -13.93 -7.27 16.18
C GLU A 151 -14.15 -7.54 14.68
N PHE A 152 -14.24 -8.82 14.32
CA PHE A 152 -14.54 -9.28 12.97
C PHE A 152 -16.04 -9.36 12.69
N GLY A 153 -16.43 -9.34 11.40
CA GLY A 153 -17.84 -9.35 10.99
C GLY A 153 -18.58 -8.06 11.31
N ARG A 154 -17.85 -6.99 11.64
CA ARG A 154 -18.42 -5.72 12.09
C ARG A 154 -17.79 -4.51 11.41
N ALA A 155 -18.63 -3.66 10.84
CA ALA A 155 -18.25 -2.33 10.35
C ALA A 155 -19.18 -1.29 11.01
N PRO A 156 -18.88 -0.80 12.22
CA PRO A 156 -19.74 0.16 12.92
C PRO A 156 -19.89 1.44 12.11
N ARG A 157 -21.04 2.09 12.18
CA ARG A 157 -21.20 3.44 11.64
C ARG A 157 -20.36 4.41 12.47
N LYS A 158 -19.95 5.52 11.86
CA LYS A 158 -19.13 6.53 12.51
C LYS A 158 -19.78 7.08 13.79
N GLU A 159 -21.08 7.34 13.74
CA GLU A 159 -21.87 7.87 14.84
C GLU A 159 -21.88 6.93 16.06
N ASN A 160 -21.69 5.62 15.83
CA ASN A 160 -21.63 4.62 16.90
C ASN A 160 -20.22 4.52 17.52
N LEU A 161 -19.18 5.01 16.85
CA LEU A 161 -17.80 5.02 17.35
C LEU A 161 -17.46 6.33 18.07
N GLU A 162 -17.99 7.46 17.63
CA GLU A 162 -17.67 8.79 18.15
C GLU A 162 -17.88 8.95 19.68
N PRO A 163 -18.90 8.33 20.34
CA PRO A 163 -19.05 8.43 21.80
C PRO A 163 -17.97 7.68 22.58
N ASP A 164 -17.48 6.54 22.04
CA ASP A 164 -16.64 5.60 22.78
C ASP A 164 -15.14 5.77 22.50
N PHE A 165 -14.78 6.45 21.39
CA PHE A 165 -13.39 6.60 20.93
C PHE A 165 -13.01 8.07 20.78
N ASP A 166 -11.76 8.36 21.12
CA ASP A 166 -11.16 9.70 20.98
C ASP A 166 -10.68 9.92 19.53
N MET A 167 -10.27 8.83 18.84
CA MET A 167 -9.86 8.86 17.45
C MET A 167 -10.42 7.65 16.68
N ILE A 168 -10.82 7.89 15.42
CA ILE A 168 -11.26 6.86 14.46
C ILE A 168 -10.31 6.88 13.29
N VAL A 169 -9.54 5.80 13.09
CA VAL A 169 -8.63 5.67 11.96
C VAL A 169 -9.31 4.95 10.82
N ASP A 170 -9.51 5.66 9.71
CA ASP A 170 -10.02 5.10 8.45
C ASP A 170 -8.89 4.41 7.67
N SER A 171 -8.74 3.11 7.87
CA SER A 171 -7.88 2.21 7.10
C SER A 171 -8.67 1.29 6.15
N THR A 172 -9.91 1.71 5.77
CA THR A 172 -10.81 0.93 4.91
C THR A 172 -10.41 0.90 3.42
N GLY A 173 -9.26 1.48 3.09
CA GLY A 173 -8.70 1.50 1.75
C GLY A 173 -9.57 2.29 0.78
N PHE A 174 -9.87 1.72 -0.40
CA PHE A 174 -10.67 2.39 -1.42
C PHE A 174 -12.00 2.95 -0.90
N HIS A 175 -12.64 2.28 0.05
CA HIS A 175 -13.98 2.66 0.53
C HIS A 175 -14.02 3.99 1.28
N ARG A 176 -12.96 4.35 1.99
CA ARG A 176 -12.86 5.65 2.69
C ARG A 176 -14.14 6.00 3.48
N ASN A 177 -14.58 5.08 4.32
CA ASN A 177 -15.94 5.15 4.90
C ASN A 177 -16.11 6.20 6.00
N TYR A 178 -15.01 6.65 6.64
CA TYR A 178 -15.04 7.53 7.82
C TYR A 178 -14.54 8.94 7.53
N LEU A 179 -14.16 9.21 6.29
CA LEU A 179 -13.69 10.49 5.81
C LEU A 179 -14.69 11.10 4.81
N PRO A 180 -14.62 12.43 4.56
CA PRO A 180 -15.42 13.06 3.52
C PRO A 180 -15.19 12.39 2.16
N LYS A 181 -16.27 12.19 1.40
CA LYS A 181 -16.20 11.60 0.05
C LYS A 181 -15.40 12.49 -0.89
N LEU A 182 -14.61 11.86 -1.75
CA LEU A 182 -13.87 12.54 -2.80
C LEU A 182 -14.80 12.85 -3.98
N ARG A 183 -14.65 14.05 -4.56
CA ARG A 183 -15.48 14.48 -5.71
C ARG A 183 -14.86 14.10 -7.06
N ASN A 184 -13.54 14.17 -7.16
CA ASN A 184 -12.78 14.01 -8.41
C ASN A 184 -11.62 13.04 -8.19
N GLU A 185 -11.96 11.78 -7.89
CA GLU A 185 -10.95 10.73 -7.74
C GLU A 185 -10.81 9.91 -9.01
N MET A 186 -9.60 9.39 -9.22
CA MET A 186 -9.31 8.44 -10.28
C MET A 186 -8.97 7.08 -9.67
N TRP A 187 -9.58 6.03 -10.21
CA TRP A 187 -9.39 4.67 -9.77
C TRP A 187 -9.46 3.69 -10.94
N ILE A 188 -8.85 2.54 -10.77
CA ILE A 188 -8.82 1.47 -11.77
C ILE A 188 -9.62 0.28 -11.24
N PRO A 189 -10.61 -0.22 -11.99
CA PRO A 189 -11.26 -1.49 -11.68
C PRO A 189 -10.27 -2.63 -11.92
N CYS A 190 -10.09 -3.48 -10.92
CA CYS A 190 -9.22 -4.65 -11.00
C CYS A 190 -9.98 -5.92 -10.72
N ILE A 191 -9.60 -7.00 -11.43
CA ILE A 191 -10.04 -8.36 -11.19
C ILE A 191 -8.83 -9.22 -10.92
N GLN A 192 -8.93 -10.11 -9.95
CA GLN A 192 -7.86 -11.02 -9.59
C GLN A 192 -8.37 -12.41 -9.31
N TYR A 193 -7.57 -13.39 -9.70
CA TYR A 193 -7.78 -14.80 -9.40
C TYR A 193 -6.55 -15.36 -8.68
N LYS A 194 -6.75 -16.15 -7.65
CA LYS A 194 -5.78 -17.13 -7.18
C LYS A 194 -6.04 -18.41 -7.95
N VAL A 195 -5.04 -18.89 -8.67
CA VAL A 195 -5.16 -20.07 -9.53
C VAL A 195 -4.14 -21.13 -9.15
N LYS A 196 -4.48 -22.37 -9.50
CA LYS A 196 -3.56 -23.51 -9.50
C LYS A 196 -3.39 -23.98 -10.94
N TYR A 197 -2.16 -24.16 -11.38
CA TYR A 197 -1.79 -24.71 -12.68
C TYR A 197 -0.95 -25.96 -12.53
N LYS A 198 -0.86 -26.79 -13.58
CA LYS A 198 -0.01 -27.99 -13.57
C LYS A 198 1.46 -27.58 -13.59
N VAL A 199 2.29 -28.15 -12.72
CA VAL A 199 3.71 -27.78 -12.55
C VAL A 199 4.52 -27.98 -13.84
N ASP A 200 4.17 -28.97 -14.63
CA ASP A 200 4.75 -29.26 -15.95
C ASP A 200 4.35 -28.23 -17.03
N LYS A 201 3.39 -27.38 -16.76
CA LYS A 201 2.90 -26.31 -17.63
C LYS A 201 3.06 -24.92 -16.99
N THR A 202 4.22 -24.66 -16.36
CA THR A 202 4.49 -23.35 -15.74
C THR A 202 4.30 -22.23 -16.78
N PRO A 203 3.40 -21.26 -16.52
CA PRO A 203 3.04 -20.25 -17.53
C PRO A 203 4.17 -19.33 -17.93
N TYR A 204 4.92 -18.85 -16.92
CA TYR A 204 6.08 -17.96 -17.06
C TYR A 204 7.12 -18.35 -16.02
N ASP A 205 8.40 -18.11 -16.33
CA ASP A 205 9.51 -18.47 -15.44
C ASP A 205 9.50 -17.68 -14.12
N ASP A 206 9.02 -16.41 -14.16
CA ASP A 206 9.00 -15.53 -13.01
C ASP A 206 7.84 -14.52 -13.15
N PHE A 207 7.95 -13.33 -12.56
CA PHE A 207 6.93 -12.28 -12.68
C PHE A 207 6.70 -11.86 -14.13
N TYR A 208 5.44 -11.68 -14.50
CA TYR A 208 5.08 -11.23 -15.83
C TYR A 208 3.98 -10.17 -15.80
N LEU A 209 4.17 -9.12 -16.60
CA LEU A 209 3.20 -8.07 -16.85
C LEU A 209 2.96 -7.95 -18.35
N LYS A 210 1.70 -7.73 -18.76
CA LYS A 210 1.37 -7.27 -20.11
C LYS A 210 0.69 -5.92 -20.01
N ALA A 211 1.35 -4.90 -20.53
CA ALA A 211 0.82 -3.55 -20.58
C ALA A 211 -0.33 -3.43 -21.59
N PHE A 212 -1.33 -2.65 -21.24
CA PHE A 212 -2.43 -2.31 -22.15
C PHE A 212 -2.14 -1.01 -22.89
N PRO A 213 -2.75 -0.81 -24.08
CA PRO A 213 -2.52 0.39 -24.87
C PRO A 213 -2.75 1.68 -24.06
N SER A 214 -1.94 2.70 -24.36
CA SER A 214 -1.98 4.01 -23.69
C SER A 214 -1.76 3.94 -22.17
N MET A 215 -1.11 2.87 -21.69
CA MET A 215 -0.93 2.61 -20.26
C MET A 215 -2.26 2.67 -19.48
N SER A 216 -3.36 2.22 -20.10
CA SER A 216 -4.66 2.19 -19.43
C SER A 216 -4.71 1.19 -18.27
N GLY A 217 -3.73 0.29 -18.21
CA GLY A 217 -3.58 -0.74 -17.22
C GLY A 217 -2.65 -1.85 -17.65
N TYR A 218 -2.75 -2.98 -16.99
CA TYR A 218 -1.97 -4.17 -17.34
C TYR A 218 -2.61 -5.45 -16.80
N PHE A 219 -2.30 -6.58 -17.43
CA PHE A 219 -2.45 -7.93 -16.90
C PHE A 219 -1.19 -8.30 -16.10
N TRP A 220 -1.33 -9.08 -15.03
CA TRP A 220 -0.22 -9.60 -14.23
C TRP A 220 -0.33 -11.09 -13.99
N TYR A 221 0.82 -11.75 -13.95
CA TYR A 221 1.03 -13.10 -13.41
C TYR A 221 2.11 -13.01 -12.35
N PHE A 222 1.77 -13.39 -11.12
CA PHE A 222 2.65 -13.31 -9.96
C PHE A 222 2.69 -14.68 -9.28
N PRO A 223 3.81 -15.43 -9.40
CA PRO A 223 3.93 -16.78 -8.89
C PRO A 223 3.91 -16.82 -7.36
N LEU A 224 3.26 -17.86 -6.79
CA LEU A 224 3.19 -18.12 -5.35
C LEU A 224 3.94 -19.40 -4.98
N GLY A 225 4.60 -20.04 -5.94
CA GLY A 225 5.24 -21.34 -5.75
C GLY A 225 4.26 -22.51 -5.81
N ASN A 226 4.80 -23.75 -5.91
CA ASN A 226 4.04 -24.99 -5.86
C ASN A 226 2.84 -25.09 -6.84
N GLY A 227 2.96 -24.48 -8.03
CA GLY A 227 1.88 -24.47 -9.03
C GLY A 227 0.75 -23.48 -8.74
N TYR A 228 0.95 -22.52 -7.85
CA TYR A 228 -0.01 -21.46 -7.57
C TYR A 228 0.47 -20.11 -8.08
N ALA A 229 -0.46 -19.27 -8.50
CA ALA A 229 -0.20 -17.89 -8.86
C ALA A 229 -1.39 -16.98 -8.54
N HIS A 230 -1.10 -15.70 -8.38
CA HIS A 230 -2.08 -14.63 -8.54
C HIS A 230 -2.01 -14.12 -9.99
N ILE A 231 -3.12 -14.18 -10.69
CA ILE A 231 -3.29 -13.55 -12.00
C ILE A 231 -4.39 -12.50 -11.91
N GLY A 232 -4.31 -11.48 -12.72
CA GLY A 232 -5.37 -10.49 -12.75
C GLY A 232 -5.11 -9.41 -13.78
N ALA A 233 -6.03 -8.48 -13.86
CA ALA A 233 -5.93 -7.32 -14.71
C ALA A 233 -6.59 -6.10 -14.06
N GLY A 234 -5.99 -4.94 -14.28
CA GLY A 234 -6.58 -3.64 -14.00
C GLY A 234 -6.57 -2.82 -15.27
N ASP A 235 -7.71 -2.23 -15.66
CA ASP A 235 -7.81 -1.43 -16.87
C ASP A 235 -8.75 -0.24 -16.64
N PHE A 236 -8.22 0.95 -16.80
CA PHE A 236 -8.99 2.18 -16.69
C PHE A 236 -10.10 2.25 -17.76
N GLU A 237 -9.82 1.80 -18.98
CA GLU A 237 -10.80 1.76 -20.08
C GLU A 237 -11.82 0.61 -19.93
N ARG A 238 -11.61 -0.34 -19.01
CA ARG A 238 -12.47 -1.52 -18.76
C ARG A 238 -12.64 -2.47 -19.95
N LYS A 239 -11.74 -2.42 -20.92
CA LYS A 239 -11.84 -3.21 -22.14
C LYS A 239 -11.16 -4.57 -22.02
N HIS A 240 -10.03 -4.62 -21.31
CA HIS A 240 -9.12 -5.76 -21.33
C HIS A 240 -9.15 -6.62 -20.06
N ASN A 241 -9.88 -6.20 -19.01
CA ASN A 241 -9.83 -6.85 -17.71
C ASN A 241 -10.16 -8.36 -17.76
N ASN A 242 -11.19 -8.77 -18.48
CA ASN A 242 -11.59 -10.17 -18.51
C ASN A 242 -10.85 -10.94 -19.61
N GLU A 243 -10.64 -10.34 -20.76
CA GLU A 243 -10.12 -11.00 -21.96
C GLU A 243 -8.79 -11.72 -21.69
N PHE A 244 -7.79 -11.01 -21.18
CA PHE A 244 -6.47 -11.59 -20.93
C PHE A 244 -6.50 -12.62 -19.81
N VAL A 245 -7.31 -12.42 -18.79
CA VAL A 245 -7.47 -13.40 -17.70
C VAL A 245 -8.12 -14.68 -18.20
N GLU A 246 -9.18 -14.58 -19.01
CA GLU A 246 -9.89 -15.74 -19.59
C GLU A 246 -9.01 -16.50 -20.57
N GLN A 247 -8.26 -15.78 -21.42
CA GLN A 247 -7.27 -16.39 -22.33
C GLN A 247 -6.20 -17.16 -21.56
N PHE A 248 -5.67 -16.58 -20.46
CA PHE A 248 -4.70 -17.24 -19.60
C PHE A 248 -5.28 -18.51 -18.96
N LEU A 249 -6.44 -18.42 -18.33
CA LEU A 249 -7.11 -19.55 -17.67
C LEU A 249 -7.32 -20.73 -18.64
N LYS A 250 -7.76 -20.44 -19.85
CA LYS A 250 -7.98 -21.44 -20.91
C LYS A 250 -6.66 -22.03 -21.42
N LYS A 251 -5.66 -21.19 -21.69
CA LYS A 251 -4.37 -21.62 -22.24
C LYS A 251 -3.62 -22.57 -21.31
N TYR A 252 -3.64 -22.30 -20.00
CA TYR A 252 -2.90 -23.05 -18.99
C TYR A 252 -3.76 -24.01 -18.16
N GLU A 253 -5.03 -24.21 -18.54
CA GLU A 253 -5.96 -25.14 -17.88
C GLU A 253 -6.00 -24.94 -16.37
N CYS A 254 -6.08 -23.68 -15.92
CA CYS A 254 -6.00 -23.34 -14.50
C CYS A 254 -7.28 -23.70 -13.74
N GLU A 255 -7.09 -24.29 -12.55
CA GLU A 255 -8.15 -24.37 -11.53
C GLU A 255 -8.25 -23.01 -10.81
N ILE A 256 -9.47 -22.46 -10.72
CA ILE A 256 -9.73 -21.22 -10.00
C ILE A 256 -9.95 -21.53 -8.53
N ILE A 257 -9.01 -21.11 -7.66
CA ILE A 257 -9.13 -21.26 -6.21
C ILE A 257 -9.96 -20.12 -5.60
N LYS A 258 -9.76 -18.89 -6.09
CA LYS A 258 -10.48 -17.72 -5.61
C LYS A 258 -10.57 -16.66 -6.70
N LYS A 259 -11.71 -15.96 -6.76
CA LYS A 259 -11.92 -14.80 -7.64
C LYS A 259 -12.35 -13.61 -6.80
N VAL A 260 -11.71 -12.45 -7.02
CA VAL A 260 -12.05 -11.20 -6.34
C VAL A 260 -12.00 -10.04 -7.33
N GLY A 261 -12.86 -9.05 -7.12
CA GLY A 261 -12.83 -7.78 -7.84
C GLY A 261 -12.70 -6.64 -6.84
N ARG A 262 -11.82 -5.68 -7.13
CA ARG A 262 -11.63 -4.50 -6.29
C ARG A 262 -11.13 -3.32 -7.11
N PRO A 263 -11.72 -2.14 -6.94
CA PRO A 263 -11.11 -0.91 -7.45
C PRO A 263 -9.86 -0.55 -6.65
N VAL A 264 -8.91 0.09 -7.31
CA VAL A 264 -7.68 0.64 -6.70
C VAL A 264 -7.65 2.14 -6.97
N ARG A 265 -7.58 2.94 -5.90
CA ARG A 265 -7.44 4.40 -6.02
C ARG A 265 -6.03 4.74 -6.45
N ILE A 266 -5.91 5.46 -7.57
CA ILE A 266 -4.62 5.95 -8.09
C ILE A 266 -4.44 7.46 -7.91
N SER A 267 -5.46 8.18 -7.45
CA SER A 267 -5.33 9.58 -7.04
C SER A 267 -4.39 9.69 -5.84
N PRO A 268 -3.32 10.52 -5.93
CA PRO A 268 -2.34 10.66 -4.84
C PRO A 268 -2.90 11.52 -3.69
N PRO A 269 -2.19 11.59 -2.55
CA PRO A 269 -2.69 12.28 -1.35
C PRO A 269 -3.16 13.72 -1.59
N LEU A 270 -2.46 14.49 -2.43
CA LEU A 270 -2.87 15.87 -2.76
C LEU A 270 -4.32 15.96 -3.29
N TYR A 271 -4.80 14.94 -4.01
CA TYR A 271 -6.16 14.89 -4.55
C TYR A 271 -7.14 14.14 -3.64
N CYS A 272 -6.65 13.63 -2.50
CA CYS A 272 -7.44 12.87 -1.53
C CYS A 272 -7.65 13.62 -0.20
N GLU A 273 -7.41 14.91 -0.17
CA GLU A 273 -7.75 15.75 0.99
C GLU A 273 -9.27 15.92 1.14
N PRO A 274 -9.74 16.15 2.37
CA PRO A 274 -9.01 16.20 3.64
C PRO A 274 -8.71 14.81 4.19
N PHE A 275 -7.58 14.66 4.93
CA PHE A 275 -7.19 13.40 5.60
C PHE A 275 -7.88 13.21 6.94
N THR A 276 -8.61 14.20 7.39
CA THR A 276 -9.42 14.20 8.61
C THR A 276 -10.77 14.85 8.33
N ASP A 277 -11.76 14.49 9.11
CA ASP A 277 -13.07 15.15 9.08
C ASP A 277 -13.13 16.44 9.92
N GLY A 278 -11.98 16.85 10.50
CA GLY A 278 -11.88 17.98 11.41
C GLY A 278 -12.41 17.73 12.82
N ARG A 279 -12.78 16.48 13.15
CA ARG A 279 -13.28 16.05 14.45
C ARG A 279 -12.43 14.91 14.99
N LYS A 280 -12.89 13.67 14.84
CA LYS A 280 -12.26 12.47 15.39
C LYS A 280 -11.67 11.53 14.33
N SER A 281 -12.05 11.67 13.06
CA SER A 281 -11.61 10.74 12.01
C SER A 281 -10.33 11.18 11.33
N VAL A 282 -9.40 10.24 11.08
CA VAL A 282 -8.18 10.41 10.32
C VAL A 282 -7.96 9.22 9.38
N GLY A 283 -7.49 9.48 8.16
CA GLY A 283 -7.27 8.44 7.15
C GLY A 283 -5.84 7.97 7.07
N VAL A 284 -5.67 6.70 6.63
CA VAL A 284 -4.37 6.05 6.45
C VAL A 284 -4.37 5.18 5.20
N GLY A 285 -3.26 5.18 4.48
CA GLY A 285 -3.06 4.30 3.34
C GLY A 285 -3.90 4.70 2.13
N GLU A 286 -4.51 3.72 1.46
CA GLU A 286 -5.29 3.98 0.23
C GLU A 286 -6.50 4.88 0.48
N SER A 287 -7.04 4.97 1.71
CA SER A 287 -8.13 5.90 2.03
C SER A 287 -7.76 7.36 1.79
N ILE A 288 -6.47 7.67 1.83
CA ILE A 288 -5.90 8.99 1.53
C ILE A 288 -4.95 9.00 0.33
N GLY A 289 -5.04 7.97 -0.55
CA GLY A 289 -4.37 7.99 -1.85
C GLY A 289 -2.88 7.64 -1.84
N THR A 290 -2.39 6.83 -0.91
CA THR A 290 -0.96 6.47 -0.87
C THR A 290 -0.56 5.34 -1.82
N VAL A 291 -1.32 5.07 -2.89
CA VAL A 291 -0.96 4.11 -3.93
C VAL A 291 -0.07 4.76 -4.98
N TYR A 292 1.05 4.12 -5.33
CA TYR A 292 1.91 4.59 -6.42
C TYR A 292 1.29 4.27 -7.78
N SER A 293 0.81 5.29 -8.46
CA SER A 293 -0.10 5.16 -9.62
C SER A 293 0.46 4.36 -10.78
N LEU A 294 1.79 4.40 -11.02
CA LEU A 294 2.43 3.70 -12.14
C LEU A 294 2.42 2.17 -11.97
N LEU A 295 2.56 1.70 -10.73
CA LEU A 295 2.69 0.27 -10.42
C LEU A 295 1.45 -0.29 -9.72
N GLY A 296 0.47 0.55 -9.33
CA GLY A 296 -0.62 0.12 -8.46
C GLY A 296 -0.14 -0.37 -7.08
N GLU A 297 1.08 0.00 -6.68
CA GLU A 297 1.73 -0.48 -5.46
C GLU A 297 1.27 0.33 -4.26
N GLY A 298 0.65 -0.33 -3.29
CA GLY A 298 0.09 0.30 -2.11
C GLY A 298 0.52 -0.31 -0.78
N ILE A 299 1.25 -1.46 -0.77
CA ILE A 299 1.59 -2.16 0.47
C ILE A 299 2.58 -1.36 1.31
N VAL A 300 3.77 -1.09 0.77
CA VAL A 300 4.80 -0.30 1.45
C VAL A 300 4.32 1.12 1.76
N PRO A 301 3.71 1.87 0.82
CA PRO A 301 3.22 3.22 1.12
C PRO A 301 2.15 3.26 2.21
N ALA A 302 1.24 2.28 2.25
CA ALA A 302 0.21 2.22 3.28
C ALA A 302 0.82 1.97 4.67
N THR A 303 1.84 1.12 4.76
CA THR A 303 2.55 0.84 6.01
C THR A 303 3.39 2.04 6.46
N TRP A 304 4.08 2.73 5.53
CA TRP A 304 4.76 4.00 5.84
C TRP A 304 3.79 5.08 6.32
N CYS A 305 2.62 5.15 5.70
CA CYS A 305 1.58 6.09 6.12
C CYS A 305 1.10 5.80 7.54
N ALA A 306 0.92 4.52 7.90
CA ALA A 306 0.61 4.10 9.25
C ALA A 306 1.72 4.50 10.24
N GLU A 307 2.98 4.31 9.89
CA GLU A 307 4.13 4.72 10.71
C GLU A 307 4.17 6.25 10.89
N LEU A 308 3.84 7.02 9.85
CA LEU A 308 3.73 8.48 9.96
C LEU A 308 2.61 8.90 10.90
N LEU A 309 1.46 8.20 10.91
CA LEU A 309 0.38 8.47 11.86
C LEU A 309 0.82 8.17 13.30
N ILE A 310 1.44 7.02 13.55
CA ILE A 310 1.94 6.64 14.87
C ILE A 310 2.87 7.73 15.44
N LYS A 311 3.83 8.19 14.63
CA LYS A 311 4.79 9.22 15.03
C LYS A 311 4.19 10.61 15.25
N ASN A 312 2.98 10.86 14.76
CA ASN A 312 2.33 12.17 14.83
C ASN A 312 0.87 12.06 15.32
N LEU A 313 0.60 11.08 16.16
CA LEU A 313 -0.75 10.71 16.58
C LEU A 313 -1.50 11.89 17.26
N PHE A 314 -0.77 12.73 17.97
CA PHE A 314 -1.32 13.87 18.70
C PHE A 314 -1.28 15.19 17.90
N ASP A 315 -0.69 15.19 16.70
CA ASP A 315 -0.66 16.36 15.81
C ASP A 315 -0.96 15.97 14.36
N LEU A 316 -2.26 15.96 14.06
CA LEU A 316 -2.75 15.61 12.72
C LEU A 316 -2.36 16.62 11.65
N LYS A 317 -1.98 17.86 12.04
CA LYS A 317 -1.46 18.85 11.08
C LYS A 317 -0.06 18.45 10.63
N ILE A 318 0.83 18.10 11.56
CA ILE A 318 2.17 17.59 11.24
C ILE A 318 2.07 16.25 10.49
N TYR A 319 1.16 15.36 10.90
CA TYR A 319 0.90 14.12 10.14
C TYR A 319 0.60 14.40 8.67
N ARG A 320 -0.35 15.32 8.40
CA ARG A 320 -0.72 15.74 7.03
C ARG A 320 0.49 16.28 6.27
N GLU A 321 1.26 17.19 6.87
CA GLU A 321 2.45 17.78 6.24
C GLU A 321 3.50 16.72 5.88
N ARG A 322 3.74 15.77 6.77
CA ARG A 322 4.68 14.65 6.53
C ARG A 322 4.19 13.69 5.46
N VAL A 323 2.89 13.37 5.42
CA VAL A 323 2.28 12.59 4.32
C VAL A 323 2.46 13.31 3.00
N MET A 324 2.13 14.60 2.92
CA MET A 324 2.25 15.39 1.69
C MET A 324 3.69 15.42 1.19
N LYS A 325 4.66 15.62 2.08
CA LYS A 325 6.09 15.61 1.76
C LYS A 325 6.58 14.22 1.31
N LYS A 326 6.20 13.14 2.04
CA LYS A 326 6.65 11.76 1.72
C LYS A 326 6.17 11.31 0.36
N PHE A 327 4.94 11.68 -0.03
CA PHE A 327 4.29 11.25 -1.27
C PHE A 327 4.21 12.36 -2.34
N GLU A 328 5.03 13.40 -2.24
CA GLU A 328 5.03 14.55 -3.18
C GLU A 328 5.19 14.11 -4.64
N ILE A 329 6.12 13.21 -4.91
CA ILE A 329 6.41 12.72 -6.28
C ILE A 329 5.21 11.97 -6.90
N TYR A 330 4.30 11.42 -6.09
CA TYR A 330 3.12 10.70 -6.58
C TYR A 330 2.21 11.59 -7.43
N VAL A 331 2.22 12.90 -7.16
CA VAL A 331 1.47 13.88 -7.97
C VAL A 331 2.02 13.93 -9.40
N LEU A 332 3.34 13.91 -9.56
CA LEU A 332 3.97 13.92 -10.88
C LEU A 332 3.71 12.62 -11.64
N VAL A 333 3.84 11.48 -10.96
CA VAL A 333 3.55 10.15 -11.53
C VAL A 333 2.08 10.04 -11.95
N TYR A 334 1.18 10.51 -11.12
CA TYR A 334 -0.26 10.55 -11.42
C TYR A 334 -0.57 11.40 -12.66
N LYS A 335 0.02 12.60 -12.76
CA LYS A 335 -0.11 13.44 -13.96
C LYS A 335 0.42 12.76 -15.22
N PHE A 336 1.55 12.06 -15.10
CA PHE A 336 2.10 11.28 -16.22
C PHE A 336 1.09 10.21 -16.67
N ILE A 337 0.51 9.43 -15.74
CA ILE A 337 -0.51 8.42 -16.07
C ILE A 337 -1.75 9.06 -16.69
N GLN A 338 -2.24 10.19 -16.18
CA GLN A 338 -3.37 10.92 -16.77
C GLN A 338 -3.08 11.33 -18.21
N LEU A 339 -1.88 11.87 -18.49
CA LEU A 339 -1.47 12.26 -19.84
C LEU A 339 -1.43 11.06 -20.80
N LYS A 340 -0.98 9.90 -20.32
CA LYS A 340 -0.96 8.66 -21.10
C LYS A 340 -2.37 8.17 -21.42
N ILE A 341 -3.22 7.97 -20.41
CA ILE A 341 -4.61 7.50 -20.57
C ILE A 341 -5.41 8.44 -21.48
N THR A 342 -5.21 9.76 -21.36
CA THR A 342 -5.92 10.76 -22.20
C THR A 342 -5.25 10.98 -23.55
N ARG A 343 -4.17 10.23 -23.89
CA ARG A 343 -3.39 10.33 -25.14
C ARG A 343 -2.83 11.74 -25.39
N LYS A 344 -2.59 12.52 -24.33
CA LYS A 344 -2.01 13.86 -24.37
C LYS A 344 -0.53 13.91 -24.03
N PHE A 345 0.07 12.76 -23.74
CA PHE A 345 1.50 12.69 -23.45
C PHE A 345 2.32 13.02 -24.72
N SER A 346 3.30 13.89 -24.56
CA SER A 346 4.28 14.22 -25.59
C SER A 346 5.67 14.10 -25.00
N PHE A 347 6.50 13.25 -25.58
CA PHE A 347 7.85 13.01 -25.09
C PHE A 347 8.67 14.30 -25.00
N VAL A 348 8.59 15.16 -26.03
CA VAL A 348 9.33 16.42 -26.08
C VAL A 348 8.89 17.37 -24.96
N LYS A 349 7.58 17.50 -24.75
CA LYS A 349 7.03 18.43 -23.75
C LYS A 349 7.20 17.96 -22.30
N HIS A 350 7.21 16.63 -22.07
CA HIS A 350 7.18 16.05 -20.72
C HIS A 350 8.47 15.29 -20.37
N TRP A 351 9.55 15.50 -21.16
CA TRP A 351 10.82 14.84 -20.92
C TRP A 351 11.40 15.11 -19.52
N SER A 352 11.34 16.37 -19.07
CA SER A 352 11.81 16.74 -17.74
C SER A 352 11.07 16.02 -16.62
N ASP A 353 9.76 15.84 -16.78
CA ASP A 353 8.93 15.12 -15.81
C ASP A 353 9.26 13.63 -15.80
N LEU A 354 9.41 13.02 -16.97
CA LEU A 354 9.83 11.63 -17.09
C LEU A 354 11.21 11.39 -16.46
N LEU A 355 12.15 12.32 -16.65
CA LEU A 355 13.48 12.24 -16.04
C LEU A 355 13.43 12.38 -14.50
N ARG A 356 12.53 13.22 -13.97
CA ARG A 356 12.31 13.34 -12.52
C ARG A 356 11.73 12.06 -11.94
N ILE A 357 10.74 11.46 -12.61
CA ILE A 357 10.17 10.15 -12.22
C ILE A 357 11.27 9.08 -12.25
N TYR A 358 12.05 9.00 -13.32
CA TYR A 358 13.17 8.07 -13.43
C TYR A 358 14.17 8.24 -12.28
N LYS A 359 14.66 9.47 -12.02
CA LYS A 359 15.61 9.73 -10.94
C LYS A 359 15.06 9.30 -9.58
N HIS A 360 13.78 9.59 -9.32
CA HIS A 360 13.14 9.13 -8.08
C HIS A 360 13.12 7.61 -7.98
N MET A 361 12.63 6.91 -9.01
CA MET A 361 12.57 5.45 -9.00
C MET A 361 13.98 4.82 -8.92
N LYS A 362 14.98 5.41 -9.60
CA LYS A 362 16.37 4.95 -9.55
C LYS A 362 16.97 5.08 -8.14
N ASN A 363 16.70 6.18 -7.44
CA ASN A 363 17.18 6.39 -6.08
C ASN A 363 16.46 5.49 -5.05
N GLU A 364 15.29 4.96 -5.40
CA GLU A 364 14.49 4.10 -4.53
C GLU A 364 14.35 2.66 -5.09
N GLU A 365 15.35 2.14 -5.81
CA GLU A 365 15.34 0.77 -6.36
C GLU A 365 15.02 -0.28 -5.28
N ASP A 366 15.59 -0.14 -4.09
CA ASP A 366 15.35 -1.03 -2.95
C ASP A 366 13.87 -1.04 -2.52
N ARG A 367 13.21 0.13 -2.58
CA ARG A 367 11.79 0.24 -2.29
C ARG A 367 10.92 -0.51 -3.29
N TYR A 368 11.29 -0.48 -4.56
CA TYR A 368 10.55 -1.20 -5.61
C TYR A 368 10.98 -2.65 -5.74
N GLY A 369 12.14 -3.02 -5.19
CA GLY A 369 12.72 -4.35 -5.29
C GLY A 369 13.13 -4.72 -6.72
N MET A 370 13.39 -3.73 -7.58
CA MET A 370 13.74 -3.94 -8.99
C MET A 370 14.78 -2.93 -9.50
N GLU A 371 15.54 -3.32 -10.50
CA GLU A 371 16.46 -2.44 -11.21
C GLU A 371 15.70 -1.45 -12.10
N ILE A 372 16.06 -0.18 -12.04
CA ILE A 372 15.44 0.87 -12.85
C ILE A 372 16.43 1.38 -13.88
N ARG A 373 16.14 1.15 -15.17
CA ARG A 373 16.97 1.61 -16.30
C ARG A 373 16.22 2.67 -17.10
N ILE A 374 16.94 3.72 -17.50
CA ILE A 374 16.35 4.80 -18.31
C ILE A 374 15.80 4.29 -19.65
N ALA A 375 16.49 3.32 -20.26
CA ALA A 375 16.05 2.72 -21.52
C ALA A 375 14.68 2.04 -21.40
N ASP A 376 14.39 1.37 -20.28
CA ASP A 376 13.12 0.71 -20.02
C ASP A 376 12.00 1.73 -19.81
N MET A 377 12.28 2.79 -19.02
CA MET A 377 11.35 3.91 -18.86
C MET A 377 11.01 4.59 -20.19
N MET A 378 11.99 4.73 -21.08
CA MET A 378 11.76 5.27 -22.43
C MET A 378 10.89 4.34 -23.28
N LYS A 379 11.10 3.03 -23.23
CA LYS A 379 10.25 2.05 -23.92
C LYS A 379 8.81 2.09 -23.39
N ILE A 380 8.63 2.03 -22.06
CA ILE A 380 7.32 2.11 -21.41
C ILE A 380 6.60 3.42 -21.76
N SER A 381 7.32 4.53 -21.83
CA SER A 381 6.71 5.83 -22.16
C SER A 381 6.17 5.92 -23.60
N LYS A 382 6.49 4.98 -24.49
CA LYS A 382 5.99 4.92 -25.87
C LYS A 382 4.67 4.14 -26.01
N ILE A 383 4.27 3.34 -25.01
CA ILE A 383 2.97 2.66 -24.94
C ILE A 383 1.86 3.74 -24.85
#